data_34cfb5aaabe3b050aed5694865e7c7fc
#
_entry.id   34cfb5aaabe3b050aed5694865e7c7fc
#
_cell.length_a   1.000
_cell.length_b   1.000
_cell.length_c   1.000
_cell.angle_alpha   90.00
_cell.angle_beta   90.00
_cell.angle_gamma   90.00
#
_symmetry.space_group_name_H-M   'P 1'
#
loop_
_entity.id
_entity.type
_entity.pdbx_description
1 polymer ?
#
loop_
_entity_poly.entity_id
_entity_poly.type
_entity_poly.pdbx_seq_one_letter_code
_entity_poly.pdbx_strand_id
1 'polypeptide(L)'
;VLAHSEAMTCIYSELPLQQDNYSLDHFLPWRFVTHDLLWNLIPVPKMVNSSKSDNLPDHSYLEPFALQQYRAVKTALSTPKAATWLEDYILLFNLSTIKDFAVMPFETFRDILCKAIAPQMQIAANMGFSSGWKYTP
;
A
#
# COMPACT_ATOMS: atom_id res chain seq x y z
N VAL A 1 3.35 10.46 -6.50
CA VAL A 1 1.96 10.23 -6.09
C VAL A 1 1.56 11.19 -4.98
N LEU A 2 2.35 11.28 -3.92
CA LEU A 2 2.04 12.18 -2.81
C LEU A 2 1.94 13.65 -3.26
N ALA A 3 2.76 14.05 -4.23
CA ALA A 3 2.76 15.42 -4.75
C ALA A 3 1.50 15.79 -5.52
N HIS A 4 0.73 14.82 -5.96
CA HIS A 4 -0.49 15.02 -6.76
C HIS A 4 -1.77 14.79 -5.96
N SER A 5 -1.67 14.40 -4.69
CA SER A 5 -2.84 14.15 -3.86
C SER A 5 -3.07 15.29 -2.88
N GLU A 6 -4.31 15.44 -2.44
CA GLU A 6 -4.64 16.31 -1.32
C GLU A 6 -3.98 15.76 -0.05
N ALA A 7 -4.08 16.51 1.05
CA ALA A 7 -3.49 16.09 2.31
C ALA A 7 -3.89 14.65 2.65
N MET A 8 -2.87 13.80 2.82
CA MET A 8 -3.06 12.39 3.16
C MET A 8 -2.80 12.20 4.64
N THR A 9 -3.47 11.21 5.22
CA THR A 9 -3.21 10.78 6.59
C THR A 9 -2.53 9.40 6.57
N CYS A 10 -1.67 9.16 7.55
CA CYS A 10 -1.04 7.87 7.74
C CYS A 10 -2.09 6.83 8.14
N ILE A 11 -2.09 5.67 7.48
CA ILE A 11 -3.07 4.62 7.78
C ILE A 11 -2.87 4.02 9.17
N TYR A 12 -1.68 4.11 9.74
CA TYR A 12 -1.37 3.51 11.04
C TYR A 12 -1.61 4.47 12.20
N SER A 13 -1.14 5.71 12.08
CA SER A 13 -1.20 6.69 13.17
C SER A 13 -2.36 7.66 13.04
N GLU A 14 -2.99 7.73 11.87
CA GLU A 14 -4.05 8.69 11.53
C GLU A 14 -3.59 10.15 11.57
N LEU A 15 -2.27 10.37 11.66
CA LEU A 15 -1.68 11.71 11.63
C LEU A 15 -1.51 12.19 10.19
N PRO A 16 -1.61 13.51 9.95
CA PRO A 16 -1.35 14.07 8.62
C PRO A 16 0.06 13.77 8.16
N LEU A 17 0.21 13.49 6.87
CA LEU A 17 1.52 13.29 6.24
C LEU A 17 2.05 14.64 5.75
N GLN A 18 3.32 14.89 5.98
CA GLN A 18 4.03 16.06 5.47
C GLN A 18 4.74 15.70 4.19
N GLN A 19 4.57 16.53 3.16
CA GLN A 19 5.02 16.24 1.81
C GLN A 19 6.53 15.98 1.70
N ASP A 20 7.34 16.60 2.53
CA ASP A 20 8.80 16.51 2.50
C ASP A 20 9.40 15.81 3.72
N ASN A 21 8.56 15.15 4.54
CA ASN A 21 9.02 14.49 5.77
C ASN A 21 8.24 13.19 5.98
N TYR A 22 8.48 12.22 5.11
CA TYR A 22 7.87 10.89 5.21
C TYR A 22 8.86 9.82 4.77
N SER A 23 8.55 8.57 5.12
CA SER A 23 9.23 7.39 4.61
C SER A 23 8.25 6.56 3.78
N LEU A 24 8.77 5.77 2.85
CA LEU A 24 7.95 4.77 2.17
C LEU A 24 8.03 3.47 2.97
N ASP A 25 6.89 3.06 3.50
CA ASP A 25 6.77 1.81 4.24
C ASP A 25 6.43 0.67 3.30
N HIS A 26 7.10 -0.47 3.51
CA HIS A 26 6.73 -1.72 2.88
C HIS A 26 5.64 -2.36 3.74
N PHE A 27 4.40 -2.42 3.25
CA PHE A 27 3.28 -3.00 4.00
C PHE A 27 3.59 -4.44 4.40
N LEU A 28 3.98 -5.27 3.43
CA LEU A 28 4.65 -6.55 3.69
C LEU A 28 6.14 -6.27 3.83
N PRO A 29 6.81 -6.70 4.91
CA PRO A 29 8.20 -6.33 5.16
C PRO A 29 9.13 -6.64 3.99
N TRP A 30 10.06 -5.72 3.72
CA TRP A 30 11.02 -5.90 2.62
C TRP A 30 11.81 -7.21 2.75
N ARG A 31 12.17 -7.60 3.97
CA ARG A 31 12.89 -8.85 4.19
C ARG A 31 12.10 -10.08 3.75
N PHE A 32 10.77 -9.97 3.64
CA PHE A 32 9.92 -11.04 3.13
C PHE A 32 9.75 -10.96 1.61
N VAL A 33 9.35 -9.79 1.08
CA VAL A 33 9.04 -9.65 -0.35
C VAL A 33 10.27 -9.44 -1.22
N THR A 34 11.31 -8.78 -0.72
CA THR A 34 12.56 -8.44 -1.41
C THR A 34 12.36 -7.67 -2.72
N HIS A 35 11.34 -6.80 -2.77
CA HIS A 35 11.07 -5.92 -3.90
C HIS A 35 10.49 -4.59 -3.42
N ASP A 36 10.46 -3.61 -4.33
CA ASP A 36 9.91 -2.28 -4.08
C ASP A 36 8.72 -1.99 -4.99
N LEU A 37 7.86 -2.97 -5.23
CA LEU A 37 6.69 -2.81 -6.08
C LEU A 37 5.69 -1.85 -5.45
N LEU A 38 5.13 -0.95 -6.26
CA LEU A 38 4.34 0.18 -5.77
C LEU A 38 3.10 -0.23 -4.98
N TRP A 39 2.48 -1.37 -5.32
CA TRP A 39 1.30 -1.82 -4.59
C TRP A 39 1.60 -2.20 -3.13
N ASN A 40 2.88 -2.33 -2.76
CA ASN A 40 3.29 -2.65 -1.40
C ASN A 40 3.86 -1.44 -0.65
N LEU A 41 3.91 -0.27 -1.26
CA LEU A 41 4.52 0.92 -0.68
C LEU A 41 3.47 1.96 -0.31
N ILE A 42 3.60 2.52 0.89
CA ILE A 42 2.77 3.64 1.31
C ILE A 42 3.62 4.66 2.05
N PRO A 43 3.31 5.95 1.95
CA PRO A 43 3.99 6.97 2.73
C PRO A 43 3.51 6.97 4.17
N VAL A 44 4.46 7.04 5.11
CA VAL A 44 4.17 7.11 6.55
C VAL A 44 5.17 8.09 7.20
N PRO A 45 4.85 8.65 8.38
CA PRO A 45 5.86 9.40 9.13
C PRO A 45 7.06 8.51 9.44
N LYS A 46 8.25 9.10 9.45
CA LYS A 46 9.49 8.33 9.66
C LYS A 46 9.48 7.54 10.98
N MET A 47 8.95 8.14 12.04
CA MET A 47 8.88 7.46 13.33
C MET A 47 7.95 6.25 13.33
N VAL A 48 6.86 6.32 12.55
CA VAL A 48 5.91 5.21 12.42
C VAL A 48 6.57 4.06 11.65
N ASN A 49 7.28 4.37 10.57
CA ASN A 49 8.02 3.37 9.81
C ASN A 49 9.06 2.66 10.67
N SER A 50 9.79 3.41 11.49
CA SER A 50 10.78 2.84 12.40
C SER A 50 10.14 1.93 13.45
N SER A 51 8.99 2.34 13.98
CA SER A 51 8.23 1.53 14.95
C SER A 51 7.75 0.22 14.34
N LYS A 52 7.24 0.27 13.11
CA LYS A 52 6.76 -0.93 12.41
C LYS A 52 7.88 -1.92 12.11
N SER A 53 9.04 -1.43 11.68
CA SER A 53 10.18 -2.28 11.35
C SER A 53 9.76 -3.44 10.43
N ASP A 54 10.18 -4.68 10.74
CA ASP A 54 9.87 -5.88 9.96
C ASP A 54 8.58 -6.58 10.41
N ASN A 55 7.78 -5.93 11.25
CA ASN A 55 6.54 -6.54 11.72
C ASN A 55 5.45 -6.50 10.64
N LEU A 56 4.62 -7.54 10.64
CA LEU A 56 3.43 -7.55 9.80
C LEU A 56 2.34 -6.72 10.46
N PRO A 57 1.72 -5.79 9.72
CA PRO A 57 0.65 -4.99 10.28
C PRO A 57 -0.59 -5.84 10.59
N ASP A 58 -1.35 -5.40 11.57
CA ASP A 58 -2.62 -6.04 11.91
C ASP A 58 -3.56 -6.03 10.70
N HIS A 59 -4.42 -7.05 10.60
CA HIS A 59 -5.38 -7.15 9.50
C HIS A 59 -6.33 -5.95 9.41
N SER A 60 -6.55 -5.24 10.53
CA SER A 60 -7.39 -4.05 10.53
C SER A 60 -6.85 -2.92 9.65
N TYR A 61 -5.58 -2.96 9.27
CA TYR A 61 -4.99 -1.97 8.37
C TYR A 61 -5.16 -2.29 6.88
N LEU A 62 -5.66 -3.48 6.54
CA LEU A 62 -5.83 -3.88 5.13
C LEU A 62 -6.78 -2.96 4.37
N GLU A 63 -7.94 -2.65 4.93
CA GLU A 63 -8.91 -1.81 4.23
C GLU A 63 -8.42 -0.37 4.08
N PRO A 64 -7.91 0.31 5.12
CA PRO A 64 -7.30 1.63 4.93
C PRO A 64 -6.15 1.62 3.93
N PHE A 65 -5.33 0.57 3.94
CA PHE A 65 -4.26 0.41 2.97
C PHE A 65 -4.82 0.33 1.55
N ALA A 66 -5.83 -0.51 1.34
CA ALA A 66 -6.46 -0.67 0.03
C ALA A 66 -7.07 0.65 -0.46
N LEU A 67 -7.70 1.41 0.45
CA LEU A 67 -8.29 2.70 0.08
C LEU A 67 -7.22 3.70 -0.36
N GLN A 68 -6.10 3.75 0.35
CA GLN A 68 -5.00 4.64 -0.03
C GLN A 68 -4.39 4.24 -1.36
N GLN A 69 -4.19 2.96 -1.59
CA GLN A 69 -3.70 2.46 -2.89
C GLN A 69 -4.68 2.77 -4.02
N TYR A 70 -5.97 2.61 -3.77
CA TYR A 70 -7.00 2.92 -4.76
C TYR A 70 -6.96 4.40 -5.16
N ARG A 71 -6.87 5.30 -4.18
CA ARG A 71 -6.75 6.74 -4.42
C ARG A 71 -5.49 7.07 -5.21
N ALA A 72 -4.38 6.42 -4.88
CA ALA A 72 -3.11 6.62 -5.59
C ALA A 72 -3.23 6.18 -7.05
N VAL A 73 -3.85 5.03 -7.31
CA VAL A 73 -4.07 4.54 -8.69
C VAL A 73 -4.95 5.51 -9.47
N LYS A 74 -6.05 5.98 -8.88
CA LYS A 74 -6.94 6.94 -9.54
C LYS A 74 -6.22 8.25 -9.86
N THR A 75 -5.39 8.73 -8.94
CA THR A 75 -4.58 9.94 -9.18
C THR A 75 -3.58 9.70 -10.31
N ALA A 76 -2.90 8.55 -10.31
CA ALA A 76 -1.91 8.22 -11.33
C ALA A 76 -2.50 8.14 -12.73
N LEU A 77 -3.76 7.69 -12.86
CA LEU A 77 -4.43 7.59 -14.16
C LEU A 77 -4.53 8.93 -14.89
N SER A 78 -4.56 10.04 -14.17
CA SER A 78 -4.64 11.38 -14.77
C SER A 78 -3.28 11.96 -15.13
N THR A 79 -2.18 11.22 -14.91
CA THR A 79 -0.83 11.69 -15.18
C THR A 79 -0.31 11.14 -16.50
N PRO A 80 0.67 11.84 -17.15
CA PRO A 80 1.26 11.35 -18.39
C PRO A 80 2.02 10.03 -18.25
N LYS A 81 2.46 9.67 -17.04
CA LYS A 81 3.24 8.46 -16.78
C LYS A 81 2.39 7.33 -16.20
N ALA A 82 1.07 7.40 -16.37
CA ALA A 82 0.16 6.41 -15.79
C ALA A 82 0.56 4.96 -16.13
N ALA A 83 0.86 4.68 -17.40
CA ALA A 83 1.20 3.32 -17.83
C ALA A 83 2.45 2.80 -17.12
N THR A 84 3.46 3.66 -16.93
CA THR A 84 4.68 3.28 -16.23
C THR A 84 4.44 3.04 -14.75
N TRP A 85 3.74 3.96 -14.09
CA TRP A 85 3.51 3.88 -12.64
C TRP A 85 2.57 2.74 -12.26
N LEU A 86 1.66 2.34 -13.16
CA LEU A 86 0.66 1.31 -12.85
C LEU A 86 1.03 -0.07 -13.36
N GLU A 87 2.23 -0.24 -13.92
CA GLU A 87 2.69 -1.53 -14.43
C GLU A 87 2.64 -2.63 -13.36
N ASP A 88 3.10 -2.31 -12.15
CA ASP A 88 3.10 -3.27 -11.04
C ASP A 88 1.68 -3.71 -10.66
N TYR A 89 0.74 -2.77 -10.71
CA TYR A 89 -0.67 -3.06 -10.40
C TYR A 89 -1.33 -3.91 -11.49
N ILE A 90 -1.00 -3.66 -12.75
CA ILE A 90 -1.50 -4.46 -13.87
C ILE A 90 -1.12 -5.93 -13.69
N LEU A 91 0.13 -6.19 -13.33
CA LEU A 91 0.60 -7.56 -13.11
C LEU A 91 -0.09 -8.21 -11.92
N LEU A 92 -0.20 -7.49 -10.79
CA LEU A 92 -0.82 -8.03 -9.59
C LEU A 92 -2.30 -8.33 -9.80
N PHE A 93 -3.02 -7.43 -10.51
CA PHE A 93 -4.45 -7.53 -10.73
C PHE A 93 -4.81 -8.38 -11.95
N ASN A 94 -3.80 -8.83 -12.71
CA ASN A 94 -3.98 -9.62 -13.93
C ASN A 94 -4.91 -8.93 -14.94
N LEU A 95 -4.65 -7.65 -15.19
CA LEU A 95 -5.45 -6.84 -16.12
C LEU A 95 -4.75 -6.72 -17.46
N SER A 96 -5.51 -6.41 -18.52
CA SER A 96 -4.97 -6.21 -19.87
C SER A 96 -4.49 -4.79 -20.09
N THR A 97 -5.09 -3.80 -19.42
CA THR A 97 -4.79 -2.38 -19.64
C THR A 97 -5.10 -1.56 -18.39
N ILE A 98 -4.40 -0.43 -18.23
CA ILE A 98 -4.65 0.50 -17.12
C ILE A 98 -6.05 1.11 -17.19
N LYS A 99 -6.71 1.11 -18.35
CA LYS A 99 -8.08 1.62 -18.49
C LYS A 99 -9.08 0.86 -17.63
N ASP A 100 -8.77 -0.39 -17.31
CA ASP A 100 -9.64 -1.19 -16.43
C ASP A 100 -9.75 -0.58 -15.04
N PHE A 101 -8.71 0.11 -14.57
CA PHE A 101 -8.76 0.80 -13.28
C PHE A 101 -9.69 2.00 -13.29
N ALA A 102 -9.88 2.65 -14.44
CA ALA A 102 -10.71 3.85 -14.53
C ALA A 102 -12.17 3.58 -14.16
N VAL A 103 -12.65 2.38 -14.45
CA VAL A 103 -14.04 1.98 -14.21
C VAL A 103 -14.20 1.05 -13.01
N MET A 104 -13.10 0.68 -12.37
CA MET A 104 -13.14 -0.27 -11.26
C MET A 104 -13.63 0.42 -9.99
N PRO A 105 -14.71 -0.08 -9.33
CA PRO A 105 -15.13 0.47 -8.05
C PRO A 105 -14.17 0.05 -6.93
N PHE A 106 -14.20 0.81 -5.83
CA PHE A 106 -13.31 0.53 -4.70
C PHE A 106 -13.47 -0.88 -4.16
N GLU A 107 -14.69 -1.36 -4.01
CA GLU A 107 -14.93 -2.69 -3.44
C GLU A 107 -14.25 -3.79 -4.25
N THR A 108 -14.27 -3.68 -5.56
CA THR A 108 -13.57 -4.64 -6.45
C THR A 108 -12.07 -4.53 -6.28
N PHE A 109 -11.54 -3.31 -6.28
CA PHE A 109 -10.11 -3.05 -6.09
C PHE A 109 -9.65 -3.62 -4.75
N ARG A 110 -10.36 -3.27 -3.67
CA ARG A 110 -10.07 -3.75 -2.32
C ARG A 110 -10.03 -5.28 -2.27
N ASP A 111 -11.02 -5.94 -2.83
CA ASP A 111 -11.11 -7.40 -2.76
C ASP A 111 -9.96 -8.06 -3.51
N ILE A 112 -9.60 -7.56 -4.67
CA ILE A 112 -8.47 -8.10 -5.44
C ILE A 112 -7.15 -7.88 -4.68
N LEU A 113 -6.92 -6.67 -4.19
CA LEU A 113 -5.69 -6.35 -3.48
C LEU A 113 -5.57 -7.17 -2.19
N CYS A 114 -6.63 -7.24 -1.40
CA CYS A 114 -6.63 -7.99 -0.14
C CYS A 114 -6.44 -9.48 -0.37
N LYS A 115 -7.03 -10.04 -1.41
CA LYS A 115 -6.82 -11.46 -1.77
C LYS A 115 -5.39 -11.73 -2.20
N ALA A 116 -4.70 -10.74 -2.74
CA ALA A 116 -3.29 -10.89 -3.10
C ALA A 116 -2.38 -10.79 -1.87
N ILE A 117 -2.72 -9.93 -0.93
CA ILE A 117 -1.85 -9.61 0.22
C ILE A 117 -2.08 -10.55 1.40
N ALA A 118 -3.33 -10.84 1.76
CA ALA A 118 -3.62 -11.62 2.97
C ALA A 118 -2.93 -12.99 3.01
N PRO A 119 -2.90 -13.78 1.91
CA PRO A 119 -2.16 -15.04 1.92
C PRO A 119 -0.66 -14.85 2.14
N GLN A 120 -0.07 -13.79 1.61
CA GLN A 120 1.34 -13.48 1.81
C GLN A 120 1.63 -13.12 3.27
N MET A 121 0.72 -12.41 3.94
CA MET A 121 0.84 -12.14 5.37
C MET A 121 0.89 -13.45 6.17
N GLN A 122 0.04 -14.40 5.82
CA GLN A 122 0.02 -15.70 6.50
C GLN A 122 1.31 -16.47 6.25
N ILE A 123 1.82 -16.49 5.03
CA ILE A 123 3.09 -17.14 4.70
C ILE A 123 4.23 -16.50 5.51
N ALA A 124 4.29 -15.18 5.55
CA ALA A 124 5.32 -14.47 6.31
C ALA A 124 5.23 -14.78 7.80
N ALA A 125 4.02 -14.82 8.37
CA ALA A 125 3.83 -15.20 9.76
C ALA A 125 4.33 -16.63 10.03
N ASN A 126 4.06 -17.56 9.12
CA ASN A 126 4.53 -18.93 9.24
C ASN A 126 6.07 -19.03 9.14
N MET A 127 6.70 -18.07 8.47
CA MET A 127 8.15 -17.99 8.37
C MET A 127 8.82 -17.34 9.59
N GLY A 128 8.03 -16.84 10.54
CA GLY A 128 8.55 -16.25 11.77
C GLY A 128 8.45 -14.74 11.89
N PHE A 129 7.88 -14.04 10.89
CA PHE A 129 7.64 -12.61 11.02
C PHE A 129 6.54 -12.37 12.06
N SER A 130 6.76 -11.39 12.96
CA SER A 130 5.77 -11.06 14.00
C SER A 130 4.55 -10.42 13.35
N SER A 131 3.37 -10.92 13.68
CA SER A 131 2.11 -10.43 13.12
C SER A 131 1.31 -9.60 14.14
N GLY A 132 0.28 -8.91 13.65
CA GLY A 132 -0.63 -8.15 14.50
C GLY A 132 -0.08 -6.83 14.99
N TRP A 133 0.94 -6.29 14.32
CA TRP A 133 1.49 -4.99 14.73
C TRP A 133 0.46 -3.88 14.62
N LYS A 134 0.34 -3.08 15.67
CA LYS A 134 -0.46 -1.87 15.72
C LYS A 134 0.39 -0.72 16.22
N TYR A 135 0.18 0.46 15.63
CA TYR A 135 0.89 1.64 16.08
C TYR A 135 0.36 2.10 17.44
N THR A 136 1.27 2.37 18.36
CA THR A 136 0.95 2.98 19.65
C THR A 136 1.77 4.25 19.80
N PRO A 137 1.13 5.41 19.99
CA PRO A 137 1.83 6.69 20.18
C PRO A 137 2.77 6.71 21.36
#